data_eb11de98918ddb56f633107980eeb1ab
#
_entry.id   eb11de98918ddb56f633107980eeb1ab
#
_cell.length_a   1.000
_cell.length_b   1.000
_cell.length_c   1.000
_cell.angle_alpha   90.00
_cell.angle_beta   90.00
_cell.angle_gamma   90.00
#
_symmetry.space_group_name_H-M   'P 1'
#
loop_
_entity.id
_entity.type
_entity.pdbx_description
1 polymer ?
#
loop_
_entity_poly.entity_id
_entity_poly.type
_entity_poly.pdbx_seq_one_letter_code
_entity_poly.pdbx_strand_id
1 'polypeptide(L)'
;EVVAVHVNHQLRGEESLRDEAFVRELCRDWEIPLRVYRRDVASLAREAGKGIEETGRDVRYALFDEVSALYGHCPVATAHTRSDNIETLLLHLVRGCGPRGLAGIPPVRGRIIRPLLGCTRGEIEGYCRDNGLPYVSDSTNADVRYARNRIRSRVVPECLALNPRFEETAGRFLTRMARVSDLLYRLAAEAAALPEGYDRMSLRRLDPAVKAEALRLAAERAGSVCEERHVTRLERLLDETGGCTLPGNIQAAVTRSALRFSARIHELDAEWGPMEAAPGQTIRIIDRNFCLFLFSLEDKEKGGKIHRKLLKSSLDYDKIMGSLKIRRRNPGDAYHPVGRQGGKTLKKLFNEAHLPPAFRDRVPVLCDDAGILLVPGFGCDVRAAVDQDTRRLLVLEEERAP
;
A
#
# COMPACT_ATOMS: atom_id res chain seq x y z
N GLU A 1 33.91 12.02 -5.21
CA GLU A 1 33.43 13.36 -4.84
C GLU A 1 32.32 13.23 -3.79
N VAL A 2 32.33 14.09 -2.75
CA VAL A 2 31.36 14.10 -1.64
C VAL A 2 30.64 15.45 -1.67
N VAL A 3 29.31 15.43 -1.46
CA VAL A 3 28.48 16.63 -1.28
C VAL A 3 27.77 16.52 0.06
N ALA A 4 27.87 17.52 0.91
CA ALA A 4 27.18 17.58 2.18
C ALA A 4 25.75 18.14 1.99
N VAL A 5 24.80 17.62 2.78
CA VAL A 5 23.42 18.12 2.84
C VAL A 5 23.06 18.42 4.28
N HIS A 6 22.67 19.65 4.55
CA HIS A 6 22.15 20.08 5.85
C HIS A 6 20.69 20.47 5.73
N VAL A 7 19.85 19.94 6.63
CA VAL A 7 18.42 20.26 6.70
C VAL A 7 18.14 20.95 8.03
N ASN A 8 17.90 22.26 7.96
CA ASN A 8 17.47 23.06 9.11
C ASN A 8 15.94 22.98 9.21
N HIS A 9 15.46 22.30 10.27
CA HIS A 9 14.03 22.05 10.51
C HIS A 9 13.30 23.27 11.12
N GLN A 10 14.01 24.34 11.47
CA GLN A 10 13.50 25.58 12.07
C GLN A 10 12.72 25.38 13.39
N LEU A 11 13.05 24.33 14.14
CA LEU A 11 12.34 23.98 15.38
C LEU A 11 12.89 24.65 16.64
N ARG A 12 14.15 25.13 16.61
CA ARG A 12 14.88 25.61 17.78
C ARG A 12 15.41 27.04 17.65
N GLY A 13 14.82 27.85 16.75
CA GLY A 13 15.20 29.25 16.58
C GLY A 13 16.71 29.43 16.36
N GLU A 14 17.37 30.20 17.25
CA GLU A 14 18.80 30.53 17.13
C GLU A 14 19.74 29.32 17.22
N GLU A 15 19.39 28.27 17.97
CA GLU A 15 20.20 27.04 18.00
C GLU A 15 20.26 26.37 16.62
N SER A 16 19.13 26.32 15.91
CA SER A 16 19.10 25.77 14.56
C SER A 16 19.95 26.58 13.58
N LEU A 17 20.04 27.91 13.77
CA LEU A 17 20.89 28.79 12.96
C LEU A 17 22.37 28.59 13.31
N ARG A 18 22.69 28.45 14.60
CA ARG A 18 24.04 28.13 15.08
C ARG A 18 24.55 26.81 14.49
N ASP A 19 23.72 25.76 14.53
CA ASP A 19 24.09 24.46 14.00
C ASP A 19 24.27 24.51 12.47
N GLU A 20 23.45 25.29 11.75
CA GLU A 20 23.63 25.53 10.33
C GLU A 20 24.93 26.28 10.03
N ALA A 21 25.26 27.34 10.82
CA ALA A 21 26.49 28.10 10.68
C ALA A 21 27.72 27.22 10.89
N PHE A 22 27.71 26.38 11.93
CA PHE A 22 28.76 25.40 12.20
C PHE A 22 29.02 24.49 11.00
N VAL A 23 27.95 23.90 10.41
CA VAL A 23 28.09 23.01 9.25
C VAL A 23 28.61 23.73 8.04
N ARG A 24 28.21 25.01 7.82
CA ARG A 24 28.73 25.86 6.72
C ARG A 24 30.22 26.12 6.87
N GLU A 25 30.66 26.43 8.09
CA GLU A 25 32.07 26.69 8.39
C GLU A 25 32.91 25.43 8.17
N LEU A 26 32.48 24.31 8.75
CA LEU A 26 33.17 23.03 8.61
C LEU A 26 33.30 22.58 7.15
N CYS A 27 32.22 22.68 6.37
CA CYS A 27 32.26 22.32 4.95
C CYS A 27 33.14 23.26 4.13
N ARG A 28 33.18 24.55 4.44
CA ARG A 28 34.08 25.49 3.83
C ARG A 28 35.54 25.13 4.11
N ASP A 29 35.87 24.87 5.37
CA ASP A 29 37.23 24.57 5.81
C ASP A 29 37.76 23.23 5.23
N TRP A 30 36.87 22.31 4.94
CA TRP A 30 37.19 21.02 4.32
C TRP A 30 36.96 21.00 2.80
N GLU A 31 36.64 22.15 2.20
CA GLU A 31 36.35 22.28 0.77
C GLU A 31 35.28 21.31 0.25
N ILE A 32 34.28 20.98 1.12
CA ILE A 32 33.17 20.11 0.77
C ILE A 32 32.01 20.95 0.26
N PRO A 33 31.50 20.73 -0.96
CA PRO A 33 30.28 21.36 -1.44
C PRO A 33 29.10 21.08 -0.50
N LEU A 34 28.37 22.14 -0.10
CA LEU A 34 27.28 22.06 0.84
C LEU A 34 25.97 22.54 0.23
N ARG A 35 24.91 21.76 0.39
CA ARG A 35 23.53 22.17 0.14
C ARG A 35 22.77 22.31 1.46
N VAL A 36 22.15 23.47 1.65
CA VAL A 36 21.38 23.76 2.86
C VAL A 36 19.92 23.97 2.50
N TYR A 37 19.06 23.26 3.18
CA TYR A 37 17.60 23.37 3.06
C TYR A 37 17.00 23.80 4.39
N ARG A 38 16.12 24.81 4.35
CA ARG A 38 15.34 25.26 5.50
C ARG A 38 13.89 24.87 5.31
N ARG A 39 13.29 24.23 6.32
CA ARG A 39 11.90 23.77 6.29
C ARG A 39 11.24 24.02 7.64
N ASP A 40 10.08 24.67 7.65
CA ASP A 40 9.26 24.81 8.83
C ASP A 40 8.50 23.49 9.09
N VAL A 41 9.15 22.57 9.81
CA VAL A 41 8.60 21.26 10.10
C VAL A 41 7.40 21.35 11.03
N ALA A 42 7.30 22.37 11.89
CA ALA A 42 6.15 22.53 12.78
C ALA A 42 4.86 22.86 12.00
N SER A 43 4.96 23.71 10.97
CA SER A 43 3.83 24.01 10.08
C SER A 43 3.44 22.81 9.24
N LEU A 44 4.42 22.14 8.62
CA LEU A 44 4.19 20.94 7.81
C LEU A 44 3.56 19.79 8.62
N ALA A 45 3.95 19.61 9.89
CA ALA A 45 3.39 18.60 10.77
C ALA A 45 1.90 18.87 11.08
N ARG A 46 1.56 20.15 11.33
CA ARG A 46 0.17 20.57 11.55
C ARG A 46 -0.71 20.36 10.32
N GLU A 47 -0.22 20.74 9.15
CA GLU A 47 -0.93 20.56 7.88
C GLU A 47 -1.17 19.09 7.56
N ALA A 48 -0.17 18.23 7.80
CA ALA A 48 -0.25 16.80 7.55
C ALA A 48 -0.97 16.00 8.66
N GLY A 49 -1.28 16.60 9.82
CA GLY A 49 -1.83 15.91 10.98
C GLY A 49 -0.89 14.83 11.55
N LYS A 50 0.44 15.03 11.42
CA LYS A 50 1.48 14.08 11.83
C LYS A 50 2.29 14.60 13.02
N GLY A 51 3.04 13.70 13.66
CA GLY A 51 4.03 14.09 14.68
C GLY A 51 5.22 14.88 14.08
N ILE A 52 5.78 15.81 14.84
CA ILE A 52 6.92 16.64 14.42
C ILE A 52 8.15 15.78 14.04
N GLU A 53 8.45 14.73 14.83
CA GLU A 53 9.58 13.83 14.57
C GLU A 53 9.39 13.05 13.27
N GLU A 54 8.18 12.51 13.03
CA GLU A 54 7.82 11.79 11.81
C GLU A 54 7.90 12.71 10.59
N THR A 55 7.31 13.90 10.67
CA THR A 55 7.34 14.89 9.58
C THR A 55 8.78 15.34 9.27
N GLY A 56 9.58 15.62 10.31
CA GLY A 56 10.98 15.98 10.13
C GLY A 56 11.80 14.89 9.46
N ARG A 57 11.48 13.63 9.77
CA ARG A 57 12.07 12.47 9.09
C ARG A 57 11.63 12.40 7.63
N ASP A 58 10.33 12.50 7.34
CA ASP A 58 9.80 12.45 5.97
C ASP A 58 10.41 13.54 5.09
N VAL A 59 10.45 14.77 5.59
CA VAL A 59 11.08 15.94 4.91
C VAL A 59 12.56 15.67 4.61
N ARG A 60 13.31 15.15 5.58
CA ARG A 60 14.73 14.86 5.42
C ARG A 60 14.96 13.81 4.33
N TYR A 61 14.20 12.73 4.33
CA TYR A 61 14.37 11.66 3.34
C TYR A 61 13.94 12.11 1.94
N ALA A 62 12.87 12.90 1.81
CA ALA A 62 12.46 13.47 0.54
C ALA A 62 13.56 14.37 -0.07
N LEU A 63 14.20 15.20 0.76
CA LEU A 63 15.33 16.02 0.32
C LEU A 63 16.57 15.21 -0.04
N PHE A 64 16.83 14.10 0.67
CA PHE A 64 17.91 13.19 0.33
C PHE A 64 17.69 12.53 -1.03
N ASP A 65 16.47 12.13 -1.33
CA ASP A 65 16.10 11.53 -2.63
C ASP A 65 16.21 12.57 -3.76
N GLU A 66 15.76 13.82 -3.51
CA GLU A 66 15.90 14.94 -4.45
C GLU A 66 17.38 15.23 -4.78
N VAL A 67 18.21 15.39 -3.74
CA VAL A 67 19.65 15.65 -3.93
C VAL A 67 20.35 14.46 -4.58
N SER A 68 20.05 13.23 -4.17
CA SER A 68 20.60 12.04 -4.81
C SER A 68 20.31 12.00 -6.32
N ALA A 69 19.09 12.38 -6.71
CA ALA A 69 18.70 12.45 -8.13
C ALA A 69 19.50 13.49 -8.91
N LEU A 70 19.77 14.67 -8.32
CA LEU A 70 20.58 15.73 -8.94
C LEU A 70 22.02 15.29 -9.23
N TYR A 71 22.55 14.33 -8.45
CA TYR A 71 23.91 13.79 -8.60
C TYR A 71 23.92 12.36 -9.19
N GLY A 72 23.05 12.10 -10.15
CA GLY A 72 23.02 10.82 -10.87
C GLY A 72 22.60 9.64 -10.01
N HIS A 73 21.72 9.91 -9.03
CA HIS A 73 21.21 8.89 -8.12
C HIS A 73 22.28 8.26 -7.20
N CYS A 74 23.20 9.06 -6.72
CA CYS A 74 24.28 8.65 -5.83
C CYS A 74 23.76 8.11 -4.47
N PRO A 75 24.54 7.28 -3.75
CA PRO A 75 24.25 6.88 -2.39
C PRO A 75 24.24 8.08 -1.44
N VAL A 76 23.39 8.02 -0.42
CA VAL A 76 23.32 9.01 0.67
C VAL A 76 23.81 8.38 1.97
N ALA A 77 24.91 8.88 2.51
CA ALA A 77 25.44 8.41 3.80
C ALA A 77 24.76 9.13 4.97
N THR A 78 24.35 8.36 5.98
CA THR A 78 23.83 8.91 7.24
C THR A 78 24.64 8.39 8.42
N ALA A 79 24.86 9.21 9.45
CA ALA A 79 25.72 8.93 10.59
C ALA A 79 25.00 8.15 11.72
N HIS A 80 24.16 7.17 11.38
CA HIS A 80 23.60 6.27 12.39
C HIS A 80 24.70 5.36 12.95
N THR A 81 24.69 5.22 14.27
CA THR A 81 25.70 4.47 15.04
C THR A 81 25.15 3.14 15.58
N ARG A 82 26.01 2.31 16.16
CA ARG A 82 25.59 1.11 16.92
C ARG A 82 24.71 1.49 18.09
N SER A 83 25.04 2.57 18.79
CA SER A 83 24.23 3.06 19.92
C SER A 83 22.82 3.44 19.44
N ASP A 84 22.66 4.11 18.30
CA ASP A 84 21.33 4.39 17.69
C ASP A 84 20.58 3.11 17.34
N ASN A 85 21.28 2.09 16.89
CA ASN A 85 20.69 0.80 16.52
C ASN A 85 20.18 0.05 17.75
N ILE A 86 20.94 0.09 18.87
CA ILE A 86 20.54 -0.47 20.16
C ILE A 86 19.31 0.26 20.72
N GLU A 87 19.28 1.60 20.67
CA GLU A 87 18.09 2.37 21.05
C GLU A 87 16.87 1.95 20.24
N THR A 88 17.04 1.74 18.95
CA THR A 88 15.95 1.27 18.05
C THR A 88 15.50 -0.15 18.40
N LEU A 89 16.43 -1.07 18.68
CA LEU A 89 16.12 -2.42 19.15
C LEU A 89 15.26 -2.40 20.40
N LEU A 90 15.70 -1.66 21.44
CA LEU A 90 14.99 -1.55 22.72
C LEU A 90 13.60 -0.92 22.53
N LEU A 91 13.48 0.11 21.69
CA LEU A 91 12.20 0.74 21.39
C LEU A 91 11.24 -0.23 20.68
N HIS A 92 11.74 -1.03 19.75
CA HIS A 92 10.96 -2.04 19.07
C HIS A 92 10.51 -3.17 20.00
N LEU A 93 11.39 -3.64 20.90
CA LEU A 93 11.03 -4.62 21.94
C LEU A 93 9.89 -4.14 22.81
N VAL A 94 9.96 -2.88 23.30
CA VAL A 94 8.91 -2.30 24.15
C VAL A 94 7.57 -2.16 23.42
N ARG A 95 7.60 -1.91 22.11
CA ARG A 95 6.39 -1.75 21.27
C ARG A 95 5.82 -3.08 20.76
N GLY A 96 6.56 -4.16 20.87
CA GLY A 96 6.29 -5.43 20.22
C GLY A 96 6.70 -5.39 18.74
N CYS A 97 7.54 -6.31 18.32
CA CYS A 97 7.99 -6.39 16.94
C CYS A 97 8.35 -7.83 16.55
N GLY A 98 8.22 -8.14 15.27
CA GLY A 98 8.73 -9.38 14.67
C GLY A 98 10.24 -9.34 14.36
N PRO A 99 10.78 -10.40 13.76
CA PRO A 99 12.22 -10.55 13.44
C PRO A 99 12.82 -9.34 12.71
N ARG A 100 12.08 -8.73 11.78
CA ARG A 100 12.52 -7.55 11.03
C ARG A 100 12.74 -6.32 11.93
N GLY A 101 11.87 -6.12 12.92
CA GLY A 101 12.05 -5.05 13.91
C GLY A 101 13.23 -5.31 14.83
N LEU A 102 13.47 -6.58 15.21
CA LEU A 102 14.62 -7.00 16.02
C LEU A 102 15.95 -6.90 15.27
N ALA A 103 15.94 -6.88 13.94
CA ALA A 103 17.13 -6.62 13.12
C ALA A 103 17.61 -5.15 13.22
N GLY A 104 16.78 -4.26 13.76
CA GLY A 104 17.11 -2.85 13.98
C GLY A 104 17.24 -2.04 12.69
N ILE A 105 18.23 -1.16 12.65
CA ILE A 105 18.49 -0.27 11.50
C ILE A 105 19.34 -1.03 10.48
N PRO A 106 18.90 -1.21 9.23
CA PRO A 106 19.69 -1.90 8.21
C PRO A 106 20.89 -1.04 7.76
N PRO A 107 22.05 -1.63 7.45
CA PRO A 107 23.22 -0.89 6.95
C PRO A 107 22.96 -0.20 5.61
N VAL A 108 22.11 -0.79 4.79
CA VAL A 108 21.69 -0.26 3.49
C VAL A 108 20.17 -0.34 3.38
N ARG A 109 19.53 0.75 2.93
CA ARG A 109 18.10 0.80 2.60
C ARG A 109 17.88 1.66 1.36
N GLY A 110 17.66 1.02 0.23
CA GLY A 110 17.64 1.72 -1.05
C GLY A 110 18.98 2.41 -1.30
N ARG A 111 18.96 3.74 -1.43
CA ARG A 111 20.18 4.54 -1.62
C ARG A 111 20.84 4.98 -0.31
N ILE A 112 20.18 4.81 0.82
CA ILE A 112 20.73 5.21 2.12
C ILE A 112 21.73 4.16 2.59
N ILE A 113 22.96 4.60 2.87
CA ILE A 113 24.00 3.80 3.48
C ILE A 113 24.36 4.33 4.87
N ARG A 114 24.84 3.47 5.78
CA ARG A 114 25.15 3.84 7.17
C ARG A 114 26.54 3.32 7.55
N PRO A 115 27.59 4.02 7.11
CA PRO A 115 28.97 3.54 7.31
C PRO A 115 29.37 3.39 8.78
N LEU A 116 28.79 4.23 9.68
CA LEU A 116 29.12 4.24 11.11
C LEU A 116 28.27 3.29 11.97
N LEU A 117 27.39 2.47 11.35
CA LEU A 117 26.50 1.58 12.10
C LEU A 117 27.23 0.51 12.92
N GLY A 118 28.47 0.23 12.60
CA GLY A 118 29.36 -0.66 13.35
C GLY A 118 30.05 -0.03 14.55
N CYS A 119 30.05 1.32 14.67
CA CYS A 119 30.74 2.07 15.71
C CYS A 119 29.77 2.54 16.79
N THR A 120 30.20 2.55 18.04
CA THR A 120 29.46 3.18 19.12
C THR A 120 29.63 4.71 19.10
N ARG A 121 28.75 5.42 19.77
CA ARG A 121 28.89 6.87 19.93
C ARG A 121 30.19 7.24 20.65
N GLY A 122 30.56 6.50 21.70
CA GLY A 122 31.80 6.73 22.44
C GLY A 122 33.08 6.57 21.58
N GLU A 123 33.10 5.56 20.69
CA GLU A 123 34.20 5.37 19.74
C GLU A 123 34.31 6.56 18.75
N ILE A 124 33.16 7.08 18.26
CA ILE A 124 33.16 8.23 17.36
C ILE A 124 33.59 9.53 18.07
N GLU A 125 33.07 9.78 19.28
CA GLU A 125 33.45 10.95 20.06
C GLU A 125 34.95 10.90 20.45
N GLY A 126 35.49 9.69 20.77
CA GLY A 126 36.91 9.46 20.96
C GLY A 126 37.69 9.81 19.72
N TYR A 127 37.31 9.28 18.56
CA TYR A 127 37.96 9.58 17.29
C TYR A 127 37.97 11.08 16.96
N CYS A 128 36.85 11.78 17.17
CA CYS A 128 36.77 13.22 16.96
C CYS A 128 37.76 13.97 17.89
N ARG A 129 37.84 13.58 19.14
CA ARG A 129 38.76 14.20 20.12
C ARG A 129 40.22 13.96 19.74
N ASP A 130 40.57 12.72 19.42
CA ASP A 130 41.94 12.32 19.08
C ASP A 130 42.45 12.99 17.79
N ASN A 131 41.55 13.31 16.89
CA ASN A 131 41.87 13.99 15.62
C ASN A 131 41.54 15.49 15.60
N GLY A 132 41.16 16.08 16.76
CA GLY A 132 40.84 17.53 16.84
C GLY A 132 39.63 17.94 16.00
N LEU A 133 38.71 17.01 15.71
CA LEU A 133 37.52 17.29 14.88
C LEU A 133 36.45 17.94 15.74
N PRO A 134 35.98 19.14 15.37
CA PRO A 134 34.93 19.81 16.10
C PRO A 134 33.56 19.14 15.83
N TYR A 135 32.69 19.11 16.86
CA TYR A 135 31.31 18.67 16.72
C TYR A 135 30.37 19.44 17.64
N VAL A 136 29.10 19.48 17.30
CA VAL A 136 28.05 20.14 18.10
C VAL A 136 27.16 19.08 18.76
N SER A 137 26.86 19.29 20.05
CA SER A 137 25.90 18.49 20.79
C SER A 137 24.52 19.13 20.69
N ASP A 138 23.54 18.34 20.29
CA ASP A 138 22.14 18.74 20.20
C ASP A 138 21.51 18.77 21.62
N SER A 139 21.04 19.94 22.06
CA SER A 139 20.42 20.15 23.37
C SER A 139 19.15 19.29 23.58
N THR A 140 18.43 18.97 22.51
CA THR A 140 17.22 18.13 22.58
C THR A 140 17.49 16.68 22.98
N ASN A 141 18.73 16.22 22.92
CA ASN A 141 19.12 14.89 23.40
C ASN A 141 18.84 14.67 24.91
N ALA A 142 18.75 15.73 25.68
CA ALA A 142 18.45 15.69 27.13
C ALA A 142 16.92 15.60 27.41
N ASP A 143 16.06 15.84 26.43
CA ASP A 143 14.60 15.87 26.64
C ASP A 143 14.01 14.45 26.76
N VAL A 144 13.76 14.03 28.00
CA VAL A 144 13.23 12.70 28.34
C VAL A 144 11.74 12.51 27.96
N ARG A 145 11.05 13.52 27.46
CA ARG A 145 9.68 13.37 26.91
C ARG A 145 9.66 12.45 25.70
N TYR A 146 10.74 12.42 24.95
CA TYR A 146 10.89 11.52 23.81
C TYR A 146 11.31 10.12 24.26
N ALA A 147 10.59 9.10 23.81
CA ALA A 147 10.82 7.70 24.19
C ALA A 147 12.26 7.24 23.90
N ARG A 148 12.85 7.68 22.79
CA ARG A 148 14.23 7.36 22.41
C ARG A 148 15.24 7.96 23.41
N ASN A 149 15.06 9.20 23.81
CA ASN A 149 15.93 9.85 24.79
C ASN A 149 15.81 9.19 26.18
N ARG A 150 14.60 8.72 26.56
CA ARG A 150 14.42 7.94 27.79
C ARG A 150 15.17 6.61 27.75
N ILE A 151 15.15 5.91 26.61
CA ILE A 151 15.91 4.67 26.44
C ILE A 151 17.39 4.97 26.58
N ARG A 152 17.91 5.99 25.90
CA ARG A 152 19.31 6.41 25.95
C ARG A 152 19.77 6.79 27.36
N SER A 153 18.99 7.57 28.07
CA SER A 153 19.38 8.15 29.36
C SER A 153 19.10 7.27 30.57
N ARG A 154 18.18 6.30 30.45
CA ARG A 154 17.76 5.48 31.61
C ARG A 154 17.91 3.99 31.38
N VAL A 155 17.54 3.46 30.22
CA VAL A 155 17.52 2.01 29.97
C VAL A 155 18.90 1.50 29.58
N VAL A 156 19.56 2.18 28.62
CA VAL A 156 20.91 1.77 28.17
C VAL A 156 21.94 1.79 29.33
N PRO A 157 22.00 2.82 30.22
CA PRO A 157 22.88 2.80 31.38
C PRO A 157 22.65 1.61 32.31
N GLU A 158 21.39 1.25 32.57
CA GLU A 158 21.06 0.06 33.39
C GLU A 158 21.53 -1.23 32.74
N CYS A 159 21.34 -1.35 31.41
CA CYS A 159 21.86 -2.49 30.67
C CYS A 159 23.40 -2.58 30.73
N LEU A 160 24.10 -1.44 30.69
CA LEU A 160 25.56 -1.37 30.82
C LEU A 160 26.02 -1.65 32.26
N ALA A 161 25.26 -1.26 33.28
CA ALA A 161 25.53 -1.61 34.68
C ALA A 161 25.45 -3.14 34.90
N LEU A 162 24.46 -3.80 34.25
CA LEU A 162 24.31 -5.26 34.31
C LEU A 162 25.39 -6.00 33.49
N ASN A 163 25.76 -5.44 32.33
CA ASN A 163 26.76 -5.99 31.45
C ASN A 163 27.58 -4.88 30.79
N PRO A 164 28.80 -4.60 31.25
CA PRO A 164 29.66 -3.58 30.66
C PRO A 164 29.93 -3.73 29.15
N ARG A 165 29.79 -4.96 28.61
CA ARG A 165 29.88 -5.25 27.17
C ARG A 165 28.51 -5.32 26.49
N PHE A 166 27.51 -4.67 27.04
CA PHE A 166 26.13 -4.71 26.49
C PHE A 166 26.08 -4.24 25.03
N GLU A 167 26.73 -3.14 24.66
CA GLU A 167 26.71 -2.62 23.29
C GLU A 167 27.32 -3.62 22.28
N GLU A 168 28.33 -4.33 22.67
CA GLU A 168 28.95 -5.37 21.83
C GLU A 168 28.03 -6.60 21.68
N THR A 169 27.43 -7.05 22.79
CA THR A 169 26.50 -8.20 22.80
C THR A 169 25.24 -7.89 22.02
N ALA A 170 24.66 -6.71 22.19
CA ALA A 170 23.51 -6.24 21.44
C ALA A 170 23.83 -6.08 19.94
N GLY A 171 25.03 -5.60 19.59
CA GLY A 171 25.48 -5.53 18.21
C GLY A 171 25.56 -6.91 17.54
N ARG A 172 26.10 -7.91 18.26
CA ARG A 172 26.10 -9.31 17.75
C ARG A 172 24.70 -9.88 17.60
N PHE A 173 23.79 -9.58 18.54
CA PHE A 173 22.39 -9.98 18.45
C PHE A 173 21.72 -9.37 17.21
N LEU A 174 21.85 -8.05 17.01
CA LEU A 174 21.32 -7.34 15.83
C LEU A 174 21.81 -7.97 14.51
N THR A 175 23.11 -8.29 14.43
CA THR A 175 23.68 -8.96 13.25
C THR A 175 23.06 -10.33 13.00
N ARG A 176 22.81 -11.11 14.05
CA ARG A 176 22.16 -12.42 13.93
C ARG A 176 20.71 -12.28 13.51
N MET A 177 19.97 -11.33 14.09
CA MET A 177 18.57 -11.08 13.74
C MET A 177 18.42 -10.56 12.31
N ALA A 178 19.36 -9.75 11.81
CA ALA A 178 19.37 -9.35 10.42
C ALA A 178 19.46 -10.56 9.47
N ARG A 179 20.34 -11.51 9.76
CA ARG A 179 20.46 -12.75 8.96
C ARG A 179 19.18 -13.61 9.00
N VAL A 180 18.55 -13.73 10.18
CA VAL A 180 17.26 -14.43 10.32
C VAL A 180 16.17 -13.74 9.53
N SER A 181 16.09 -12.41 9.64
CA SER A 181 15.13 -11.61 8.88
C SER A 181 15.33 -11.74 7.37
N ASP A 182 16.58 -11.71 6.89
CA ASP A 182 16.89 -11.88 5.47
C ASP A 182 16.51 -13.28 4.95
N LEU A 183 16.72 -14.32 5.77
CA LEU A 183 16.30 -15.67 5.42
C LEU A 183 14.78 -15.77 5.29
N LEU A 184 14.04 -15.28 6.29
CA LEU A 184 12.58 -15.26 6.27
C LEU A 184 12.04 -14.46 5.08
N TYR A 185 12.66 -13.30 4.79
CA TYR A 185 12.28 -12.48 3.63
C TYR A 185 12.44 -13.23 2.31
N ARG A 186 13.58 -13.95 2.11
CA ARG A 186 13.80 -14.72 0.88
C ARG A 186 12.80 -15.85 0.73
N LEU A 187 12.55 -16.63 1.78
CA LEU A 187 11.55 -17.70 1.78
C LEU A 187 10.13 -17.15 1.52
N ALA A 188 9.80 -16.03 2.14
CA ALA A 188 8.53 -15.34 1.93
C ALA A 188 8.39 -14.78 0.50
N ALA A 189 9.46 -14.23 -0.06
CA ALA A 189 9.47 -13.68 -1.41
C ALA A 189 9.28 -14.76 -2.49
N GLU A 190 9.89 -15.93 -2.30
CA GLU A 190 9.69 -17.11 -3.16
C GLU A 190 8.23 -17.60 -3.10
N ALA A 191 7.67 -17.69 -1.90
CA ALA A 191 6.29 -18.11 -1.68
C ALA A 191 5.24 -17.12 -2.23
N ALA A 192 5.61 -15.83 -2.32
CA ALA A 192 4.73 -14.73 -2.72
C ALA A 192 4.86 -14.37 -4.22
N ALA A 193 5.55 -15.16 -5.04
CA ALA A 193 5.87 -14.83 -6.44
C ALA A 193 4.81 -15.28 -7.45
N LEU A 194 3.55 -14.82 -7.32
CA LEU A 194 2.50 -15.11 -8.32
C LEU A 194 1.96 -13.80 -8.96
N PRO A 195 1.78 -13.77 -10.31
CA PRO A 195 1.43 -12.54 -11.04
C PRO A 195 0.01 -12.01 -10.80
N GLU A 196 -0.96 -12.84 -10.44
CA GLU A 196 -2.38 -12.48 -10.36
C GLU A 196 -2.99 -12.55 -8.94
N GLY A 197 -2.17 -12.55 -7.92
CA GLY A 197 -2.60 -12.74 -6.54
C GLY A 197 -1.90 -13.95 -5.89
N TYR A 198 -2.08 -14.06 -4.60
CA TYR A 198 -1.41 -15.08 -3.81
C TYR A 198 -2.32 -16.29 -3.67
N ASP A 199 -1.87 -17.46 -4.09
CA ASP A 199 -2.65 -18.69 -3.91
C ASP A 199 -2.88 -18.99 -2.43
N ARG A 200 -4.16 -19.07 -2.05
CA ARG A 200 -4.57 -19.25 -0.67
C ARG A 200 -4.04 -20.55 -0.07
N MET A 201 -4.09 -21.64 -0.82
CA MET A 201 -3.68 -22.95 -0.32
C MET A 201 -2.17 -23.04 -0.13
N SER A 202 -1.40 -22.45 -1.03
CA SER A 202 0.05 -22.33 -0.92
C SER A 202 0.44 -21.52 0.32
N LEU A 203 -0.20 -20.36 0.54
CA LEU A 203 0.03 -19.54 1.75
C LEU A 203 -0.32 -20.30 3.04
N ARG A 204 -1.41 -21.05 3.08
CA ARG A 204 -1.82 -21.81 4.27
C ARG A 204 -0.82 -22.91 4.65
N ARG A 205 -0.14 -23.49 3.68
CA ARG A 205 0.83 -24.58 3.89
C ARG A 205 2.21 -24.10 4.34
N LEU A 206 2.47 -22.82 4.26
CA LEU A 206 3.76 -22.26 4.71
C LEU A 206 3.94 -22.45 6.22
N ASP A 207 5.20 -22.58 6.63
CA ASP A 207 5.58 -22.44 8.04
C ASP A 207 5.02 -21.13 8.61
N PRO A 208 4.50 -21.11 9.84
CA PRO A 208 3.89 -19.90 10.42
C PRO A 208 4.77 -18.65 10.32
N ALA A 209 6.08 -18.76 10.56
CA ALA A 209 6.99 -17.61 10.50
C ALA A 209 7.16 -17.09 9.07
N VAL A 210 7.25 -17.98 8.08
CA VAL A 210 7.34 -17.62 6.65
C VAL A 210 6.01 -17.04 6.16
N LYS A 211 4.88 -17.61 6.61
CA LYS A 211 3.52 -17.14 6.27
C LYS A 211 3.31 -15.70 6.72
N ALA A 212 3.62 -15.40 7.97
CA ALA A 212 3.49 -14.05 8.52
C ALA A 212 4.29 -13.03 7.69
N GLU A 213 5.55 -13.35 7.33
CA GLU A 213 6.39 -12.47 6.53
C GLU A 213 5.91 -12.38 5.06
N ALA A 214 5.40 -13.48 4.48
CA ALA A 214 4.81 -13.46 3.13
C ALA A 214 3.57 -12.57 3.06
N LEU A 215 2.70 -12.62 4.06
CA LEU A 215 1.53 -11.75 4.16
C LEU A 215 1.90 -10.29 4.33
N ARG A 216 2.91 -10.01 5.17
CA ARG A 216 3.47 -8.66 5.34
C ARG A 216 4.03 -8.12 4.04
N LEU A 217 4.86 -8.90 3.35
CA LEU A 217 5.47 -8.55 2.08
C LEU A 217 4.42 -8.32 0.98
N ALA A 218 3.39 -9.16 0.95
CA ALA A 218 2.28 -9.01 0.02
C ALA A 218 1.51 -7.69 0.23
N ALA A 219 1.24 -7.34 1.49
CA ALA A 219 0.61 -6.08 1.85
C ALA A 219 1.50 -4.86 1.55
N GLU A 220 2.81 -4.94 1.80
CA GLU A 220 3.78 -3.88 1.48
C GLU A 220 3.86 -3.63 -0.04
N ARG A 221 3.88 -4.68 -0.86
CA ARG A 221 3.82 -4.55 -2.33
C ARG A 221 2.55 -3.87 -2.81
N ALA A 222 1.46 -4.01 -2.07
CA ALA A 222 0.20 -3.33 -2.33
C ALA A 222 0.15 -1.88 -1.78
N GLY A 223 1.21 -1.40 -1.11
CA GLY A 223 1.30 -0.05 -0.55
C GLY A 223 0.84 0.06 0.90
N SER A 224 0.67 -1.05 1.64
CA SER A 224 0.26 -1.03 3.05
C SER A 224 1.44 -1.34 3.98
N VAL A 225 1.62 -0.53 5.02
CA VAL A 225 2.56 -0.82 6.11
C VAL A 225 1.81 -1.53 7.23
N CYS A 226 2.03 -2.85 7.35
CA CYS A 226 1.33 -3.70 8.30
C CYS A 226 2.06 -3.83 9.64
N GLU A 227 1.33 -3.58 10.72
CA GLU A 227 1.69 -3.99 12.07
C GLU A 227 1.30 -5.46 12.31
N GLU A 228 1.74 -6.05 13.42
CA GLU A 228 1.47 -7.44 13.78
C GLU A 228 -0.04 -7.78 13.80
N ARG A 229 -0.87 -6.89 14.35
CA ARG A 229 -2.33 -7.06 14.37
C ARG A 229 -2.95 -7.22 12.97
N HIS A 230 -2.37 -6.57 11.97
CA HIS A 230 -2.83 -6.64 10.58
C HIS A 230 -2.44 -7.99 9.96
N VAL A 231 -1.24 -8.46 10.24
CA VAL A 231 -0.75 -9.78 9.79
C VAL A 231 -1.61 -10.89 10.40
N THR A 232 -1.82 -10.85 11.72
CA THR A 232 -2.71 -11.81 12.42
C THR A 232 -4.13 -11.81 11.84
N ARG A 233 -4.65 -10.63 11.44
CA ARG A 233 -5.95 -10.54 10.77
C ARG A 233 -5.95 -11.23 9.42
N LEU A 234 -4.89 -11.03 8.61
CA LEU A 234 -4.73 -11.68 7.32
C LEU A 234 -4.61 -13.21 7.46
N GLU A 235 -3.88 -13.71 8.46
CA GLU A 235 -3.78 -15.13 8.75
C GLU A 235 -5.16 -15.76 9.02
N ARG A 236 -5.98 -15.13 9.87
CA ARG A 236 -7.36 -15.59 10.11
C ARG A 236 -8.20 -15.63 8.82
N LEU A 237 -8.07 -14.59 7.98
CA LEU A 237 -8.79 -14.56 6.71
C LEU A 237 -8.39 -15.67 5.75
N LEU A 238 -7.15 -16.18 5.83
CA LEU A 238 -6.77 -17.36 5.05
C LEU A 238 -7.58 -18.60 5.43
N ASP A 239 -8.07 -18.69 6.67
CA ASP A 239 -8.90 -19.82 7.11
C ASP A 239 -10.40 -19.58 6.85
N GLU A 240 -10.89 -18.38 7.10
CA GLU A 240 -12.32 -18.06 7.12
C GLU A 240 -12.87 -17.56 5.77
N THR A 241 -12.04 -17.04 4.89
CA THR A 241 -12.40 -16.19 3.76
C THR A 241 -13.03 -14.85 4.19
N GLY A 242 -13.03 -13.85 3.29
CA GLY A 242 -13.59 -12.53 3.60
C GLY A 242 -12.64 -11.41 3.26
N GLY A 243 -12.79 -10.27 3.91
CA GLY A 243 -11.96 -9.10 3.64
C GLY A 243 -11.70 -8.23 4.87
N CYS A 244 -10.64 -7.44 4.80
CA CYS A 244 -10.33 -6.40 5.78
C CYS A 244 -9.67 -5.19 5.12
N THR A 245 -9.75 -4.05 5.82
CA THR A 245 -9.02 -2.85 5.44
C THR A 245 -7.69 -2.81 6.20
N LEU A 246 -6.61 -2.56 5.48
CA LEU A 246 -5.26 -2.37 5.98
C LEU A 246 -4.88 -0.88 5.96
N PRO A 247 -3.78 -0.48 6.66
CA PRO A 247 -3.25 0.87 6.56
C PRO A 247 -3.00 1.31 5.11
N GLY A 248 -3.07 2.62 4.84
CA GLY A 248 -2.97 3.15 3.49
C GLY A 248 -4.23 2.91 2.66
N ASN A 249 -5.35 2.57 3.31
CA ASN A 249 -6.64 2.32 2.66
C ASN A 249 -6.61 1.15 1.67
N ILE A 250 -5.74 0.16 1.91
CA ILE A 250 -5.63 -1.05 1.10
C ILE A 250 -6.69 -2.07 1.56
N GLN A 251 -7.45 -2.60 0.62
CA GLN A 251 -8.40 -3.70 0.86
C GLN A 251 -7.70 -5.03 0.60
N ALA A 252 -7.70 -5.91 1.59
CA ALA A 252 -7.31 -7.29 1.42
C ALA A 252 -8.58 -8.15 1.34
N ALA A 253 -8.68 -9.01 0.34
CA ALA A 253 -9.80 -9.93 0.15
C ALA A 253 -9.28 -11.35 -0.08
N VAL A 254 -9.78 -12.30 0.72
CA VAL A 254 -9.48 -13.72 0.59
C VAL A 254 -10.71 -14.43 0.06
N THR A 255 -10.56 -15.01 -1.12
CA THR A 255 -11.55 -15.87 -1.78
C THR A 255 -11.23 -17.35 -1.48
N ARG A 256 -11.99 -18.28 -2.07
CA ARG A 256 -11.69 -19.72 -1.95
C ARG A 256 -10.31 -20.08 -2.51
N SER A 257 -9.84 -19.38 -3.53
CA SER A 257 -8.59 -19.70 -4.24
C SER A 257 -7.44 -18.74 -3.96
N ALA A 258 -7.70 -17.47 -3.67
CA ALA A 258 -6.64 -16.46 -3.65
C ALA A 258 -6.84 -15.37 -2.59
N LEU A 259 -5.72 -14.81 -2.10
CA LEU A 259 -5.63 -13.53 -1.42
C LEU A 259 -5.29 -12.45 -2.46
N ARG A 260 -6.04 -11.37 -2.47
CA ARG A 260 -5.83 -10.22 -3.36
C ARG A 260 -5.83 -8.93 -2.56
N PHE A 261 -5.00 -8.00 -3.00
CA PHE A 261 -4.96 -6.64 -2.47
C PHE A 261 -5.42 -5.67 -3.56
N SER A 262 -6.16 -4.64 -3.14
CA SER A 262 -6.54 -3.52 -4.01
C SER A 262 -6.51 -2.23 -3.20
N ALA A 263 -6.05 -1.14 -3.79
CA ALA A 263 -6.27 0.16 -3.18
C ALA A 263 -7.79 0.35 -3.01
N ARG A 264 -8.22 0.81 -1.84
CA ARG A 264 -9.59 1.33 -1.73
C ARG A 264 -9.60 2.60 -2.56
N ILE A 265 -10.16 2.50 -3.73
CA ILE A 265 -10.36 3.68 -4.56
C ILE A 265 -11.18 4.65 -3.70
N HIS A 266 -10.63 5.83 -3.45
CA HIS A 266 -11.39 6.90 -2.83
C HIS A 266 -12.70 7.06 -3.60
N GLU A 267 -13.76 7.41 -2.91
CA GLU A 267 -15.09 7.67 -3.49
C GLU A 267 -15.06 8.62 -4.70
N LEU A 268 -13.97 9.34 -4.92
CA LEU A 268 -13.75 10.21 -6.09
C LEU A 268 -13.72 9.48 -7.45
N ASP A 269 -13.24 8.23 -7.52
CA ASP A 269 -13.34 7.42 -8.76
C ASP A 269 -14.66 6.65 -8.87
N ALA A 270 -15.50 6.74 -7.86
CA ALA A 270 -16.76 6.03 -7.75
C ALA A 270 -17.96 6.87 -8.20
N GLU A 271 -17.81 8.14 -8.54
CA GLU A 271 -18.91 8.99 -9.05
C GLU A 271 -19.09 8.91 -10.57
N TRP A 272 -19.30 7.69 -11.07
CA TRP A 272 -19.96 7.60 -12.36
C TRP A 272 -21.46 7.57 -12.13
N GLY A 273 -22.15 8.56 -12.70
CA GLY A 273 -23.60 8.73 -12.60
C GLY A 273 -24.35 7.90 -13.65
N PRO A 274 -25.66 7.97 -13.67
CA PRO A 274 -26.43 7.39 -14.76
C PRO A 274 -26.00 8.07 -16.07
N MET A 275 -25.61 7.25 -17.06
CA MET A 275 -25.27 7.68 -18.40
C MET A 275 -26.30 7.13 -19.38
N GLU A 276 -26.71 7.95 -20.34
CA GLU A 276 -27.54 7.45 -21.44
C GLU A 276 -26.70 6.43 -22.24
N ALA A 277 -27.37 5.36 -22.65
CA ALA A 277 -26.77 4.29 -23.39
C ALA A 277 -27.50 4.14 -24.74
N ALA A 278 -26.76 3.98 -25.83
CA ALA A 278 -27.32 3.77 -27.15
C ALA A 278 -26.58 2.64 -27.87
N PRO A 279 -27.27 1.92 -28.76
CA PRO A 279 -26.61 0.96 -29.62
C PRO A 279 -25.45 1.58 -30.41
N GLY A 280 -24.34 0.85 -30.52
CA GLY A 280 -23.11 1.32 -31.17
C GLY A 280 -22.21 2.17 -30.28
N GLN A 281 -22.60 2.44 -29.04
CA GLN A 281 -21.82 3.24 -28.10
C GLN A 281 -20.89 2.37 -27.25
N THR A 282 -19.66 2.84 -27.06
CA THR A 282 -18.74 2.32 -26.04
C THR A 282 -18.76 3.24 -24.83
N ILE A 283 -19.10 2.68 -23.67
CA ILE A 283 -19.15 3.40 -22.40
C ILE A 283 -17.98 2.93 -21.54
N ARG A 284 -17.09 3.85 -21.19
CA ARG A 284 -15.99 3.57 -20.28
C ARG A 284 -16.43 3.77 -18.83
N ILE A 285 -16.30 2.73 -18.04
CA ILE A 285 -16.60 2.76 -16.59
C ILE A 285 -15.34 2.34 -15.85
N ILE A 286 -14.69 3.29 -15.20
CA ILE A 286 -13.43 3.09 -14.45
C ILE A 286 -12.34 2.53 -15.38
N ASP A 287 -11.99 1.25 -15.23
CA ASP A 287 -10.94 0.52 -15.95
C ASP A 287 -11.48 -0.46 -17.00
N ARG A 288 -12.79 -0.37 -17.33
CA ARG A 288 -13.47 -1.28 -18.24
C ARG A 288 -14.26 -0.54 -19.27
N ASN A 289 -14.26 -1.06 -20.48
CA ASN A 289 -15.11 -0.59 -21.57
C ASN A 289 -16.32 -1.52 -21.70
N PHE A 290 -17.49 -0.93 -21.78
CA PHE A 290 -18.74 -1.65 -22.06
C PHE A 290 -19.28 -1.20 -23.40
N CYS A 291 -19.31 -2.13 -24.34
CA CYS A 291 -19.77 -1.90 -25.72
C CYS A 291 -21.17 -2.44 -25.89
N LEU A 292 -22.07 -1.64 -26.43
CA LEU A 292 -23.44 -2.02 -26.75
C LEU A 292 -23.55 -2.28 -28.26
N PHE A 293 -23.79 -3.51 -28.64
CA PHE A 293 -23.97 -3.91 -30.01
C PHE A 293 -25.44 -4.25 -30.29
N LEU A 294 -25.98 -3.70 -31.38
CA LEU A 294 -27.32 -4.03 -31.86
C LEU A 294 -27.20 -4.91 -33.10
N PHE A 295 -27.81 -6.07 -33.07
CA PHE A 295 -27.88 -7.02 -34.17
C PHE A 295 -29.33 -7.20 -34.65
N SER A 296 -29.57 -7.12 -35.96
CA SER A 296 -30.82 -7.61 -36.55
C SER A 296 -30.73 -9.10 -36.78
N LEU A 297 -31.74 -9.85 -36.36
CA LEU A 297 -31.79 -11.29 -36.56
C LEU A 297 -32.26 -11.68 -37.97
N GLU A 298 -32.75 -10.74 -38.77
CA GLU A 298 -33.06 -10.94 -40.21
C GLU A 298 -31.78 -11.17 -41.06
N ASP A 299 -30.60 -10.75 -40.58
CA ASP A 299 -29.30 -11.01 -41.20
C ASP A 299 -28.73 -12.39 -40.91
N LYS A 300 -29.45 -13.28 -40.23
CA LYS A 300 -28.98 -14.60 -39.77
C LYS A 300 -28.77 -15.64 -40.86
N GLU A 301 -29.26 -15.42 -42.10
CA GLU A 301 -29.05 -16.38 -43.22
C GLU A 301 -27.60 -16.41 -43.75
N LYS A 302 -26.72 -15.52 -43.29
CA LYS A 302 -25.30 -15.46 -43.66
C LYS A 302 -24.34 -15.82 -42.51
N GLY A 303 -24.55 -17.01 -41.92
CA GLY A 303 -23.41 -17.78 -41.38
C GLY A 303 -22.83 -17.45 -40.00
N GLY A 304 -23.55 -16.87 -39.05
CA GLY A 304 -23.01 -16.64 -37.71
C GLY A 304 -23.73 -17.42 -36.60
N LYS A 305 -23.17 -18.52 -36.12
CA LYS A 305 -23.62 -19.16 -34.87
C LYS A 305 -23.37 -18.19 -33.70
N ILE A 306 -24.45 -17.60 -33.13
CA ILE A 306 -24.36 -16.84 -31.88
C ILE A 306 -23.85 -17.79 -30.81
N HIS A 307 -22.66 -17.53 -30.31
CA HIS A 307 -22.03 -18.38 -29.30
C HIS A 307 -22.89 -18.38 -28.02
N ARG A 308 -23.12 -19.54 -27.41
CA ARG A 308 -23.89 -19.71 -26.16
C ARG A 308 -23.45 -18.78 -25.01
N LYS A 309 -22.23 -18.29 -25.04
CA LYS A 309 -21.70 -17.28 -24.10
C LYS A 309 -22.31 -15.89 -24.27
N LEU A 310 -22.66 -15.48 -25.48
CA LEU A 310 -23.26 -14.18 -25.80
C LEU A 310 -24.71 -14.08 -25.28
N LEU A 311 -25.42 -15.20 -25.21
CA LEU A 311 -26.82 -15.24 -24.72
C LEU A 311 -26.98 -14.77 -23.26
N LYS A 312 -25.92 -14.81 -22.43
CA LYS A 312 -25.99 -14.32 -21.04
C LYS A 312 -25.81 -12.81 -20.90
N SER A 313 -25.37 -12.13 -21.95
CA SER A 313 -25.15 -10.68 -22.01
C SER A 313 -26.02 -10.02 -23.08
N SER A 314 -27.08 -10.70 -23.54
CA SER A 314 -27.99 -10.23 -24.58
C SER A 314 -29.41 -10.11 -24.07
N LEU A 315 -30.16 -9.18 -24.68
CA LEU A 315 -31.56 -8.95 -24.43
C LEU A 315 -32.30 -8.57 -25.72
N ASP A 316 -33.61 -8.68 -25.69
CA ASP A 316 -34.48 -8.28 -26.78
C ASP A 316 -34.62 -6.75 -26.78
N TYR A 317 -34.12 -6.10 -27.84
CA TYR A 317 -34.14 -4.64 -27.96
C TYR A 317 -35.55 -4.09 -28.10
N ASP A 318 -36.46 -4.86 -28.67
CA ASP A 318 -37.86 -4.41 -28.91
C ASP A 318 -38.70 -4.43 -27.61
N LYS A 319 -38.20 -5.04 -26.53
CA LYS A 319 -38.82 -5.05 -25.21
C LYS A 319 -38.35 -3.95 -24.28
N ILE A 320 -37.46 -3.06 -24.74
CA ILE A 320 -36.96 -1.93 -23.93
C ILE A 320 -38.04 -0.85 -23.88
N MET A 321 -38.30 -0.31 -22.69
CA MET A 321 -39.30 0.73 -22.44
C MET A 321 -38.60 2.07 -22.17
N GLY A 322 -38.77 3.02 -23.07
CA GLY A 322 -38.24 4.38 -22.93
C GLY A 322 -36.74 4.49 -23.15
N SER A 323 -36.05 5.24 -22.30
CA SER A 323 -34.63 5.53 -22.45
C SER A 323 -33.75 4.45 -21.80
N LEU A 324 -32.72 4.01 -22.56
CA LEU A 324 -31.73 3.08 -22.08
C LEU A 324 -30.64 3.82 -21.29
N LYS A 325 -30.34 3.36 -20.08
CA LYS A 325 -29.37 3.97 -19.18
C LYS A 325 -28.46 2.90 -18.57
N ILE A 326 -27.21 3.26 -18.34
CA ILE A 326 -26.27 2.48 -17.55
C ILE A 326 -25.96 3.25 -16.28
N ARG A 327 -26.09 2.61 -15.12
CA ARG A 327 -25.89 3.23 -13.82
C ARG A 327 -25.31 2.28 -12.80
N ARG A 328 -24.93 2.81 -11.66
CA ARG A 328 -24.63 2.01 -10.48
C ARG A 328 -25.90 1.37 -9.91
N ARG A 329 -25.68 0.33 -9.09
CA ARG A 329 -26.76 -0.21 -8.27
C ARG A 329 -27.27 0.83 -7.27
N ASN A 330 -28.58 0.84 -7.03
CA ASN A 330 -29.20 1.56 -5.94
C ASN A 330 -29.52 0.60 -4.77
N PRO A 331 -29.63 1.11 -3.53
CA PRO A 331 -30.20 0.34 -2.43
C PRO A 331 -31.60 -0.15 -2.79
N GLY A 332 -31.86 -1.45 -2.60
CA GLY A 332 -33.16 -2.03 -2.94
C GLY A 332 -33.32 -2.56 -4.36
N ASP A 333 -32.37 -2.29 -5.26
CA ASP A 333 -32.41 -2.82 -6.64
C ASP A 333 -32.67 -4.34 -6.66
N ALA A 334 -33.68 -4.71 -7.42
CA ALA A 334 -34.10 -6.09 -7.63
C ALA A 334 -34.58 -6.28 -9.07
N TYR A 335 -34.38 -7.49 -9.60
CA TYR A 335 -34.87 -7.90 -10.91
C TYR A 335 -35.02 -9.42 -10.96
N HIS A 336 -35.57 -9.95 -12.04
CA HIS A 336 -35.80 -11.38 -12.20
C HIS A 336 -34.85 -11.96 -13.27
N PRO A 337 -33.63 -12.41 -12.90
CA PRO A 337 -32.69 -12.95 -13.88
C PRO A 337 -33.24 -14.22 -14.56
N VAL A 338 -33.06 -14.31 -15.87
CA VAL A 338 -33.43 -15.51 -16.63
C VAL A 338 -32.74 -16.76 -16.07
N GLY A 339 -33.51 -17.85 -15.94
CA GLY A 339 -33.01 -19.13 -15.41
C GLY A 339 -32.95 -19.23 -13.88
N ARG A 340 -33.50 -18.25 -13.15
CA ARG A 340 -33.63 -18.30 -11.69
C ARG A 340 -35.09 -18.26 -11.25
N GLN A 341 -35.40 -18.90 -10.12
CA GLN A 341 -36.75 -18.85 -9.55
C GLN A 341 -36.96 -17.53 -8.80
N GLY A 342 -37.87 -16.68 -9.29
CA GLY A 342 -38.32 -15.44 -8.66
C GLY A 342 -37.33 -14.27 -8.70
N GLY A 343 -37.84 -13.09 -8.38
CA GLY A 343 -37.04 -11.87 -8.28
C GLY A 343 -36.03 -11.91 -7.13
N LYS A 344 -34.85 -11.36 -7.35
CA LYS A 344 -33.80 -11.26 -6.34
C LYS A 344 -33.23 -9.84 -6.28
N THR A 345 -32.88 -9.41 -5.07
CA THR A 345 -32.15 -8.15 -4.91
C THR A 345 -30.71 -8.31 -5.40
N LEU A 346 -30.12 -7.26 -5.97
CA LEU A 346 -28.71 -7.26 -6.38
C LEU A 346 -27.79 -7.60 -5.22
N LYS A 347 -28.10 -7.14 -4.00
CA LYS A 347 -27.35 -7.49 -2.78
C LYS A 347 -27.29 -9.01 -2.58
N LYS A 348 -28.41 -9.72 -2.77
CA LYS A 348 -28.47 -11.20 -2.62
C LYS A 348 -27.71 -11.90 -3.72
N LEU A 349 -27.84 -11.44 -4.98
CA LEU A 349 -27.11 -11.99 -6.13
C LEU A 349 -25.59 -11.84 -5.96
N PHE A 350 -25.12 -10.66 -5.52
CA PHE A 350 -23.70 -10.41 -5.28
C PHE A 350 -23.15 -11.22 -4.10
N ASN A 351 -23.95 -11.46 -3.06
CA ASN A 351 -23.57 -12.37 -1.97
C ASN A 351 -23.45 -13.81 -2.46
N GLU A 352 -24.42 -14.31 -3.23
CA GLU A 352 -24.38 -15.65 -3.82
C GLU A 352 -23.17 -15.86 -4.75
N ALA A 353 -22.78 -14.81 -5.48
CA ALA A 353 -21.59 -14.81 -6.34
C ALA A 353 -20.28 -14.53 -5.58
N HIS A 354 -20.34 -14.37 -4.25
CA HIS A 354 -19.19 -14.00 -3.41
C HIS A 354 -18.46 -12.74 -3.87
N LEU A 355 -19.19 -11.78 -4.48
CA LEU A 355 -18.61 -10.52 -4.93
C LEU A 355 -18.33 -9.62 -3.71
N PRO A 356 -17.04 -9.25 -3.48
CA PRO A 356 -16.69 -8.42 -2.34
C PRO A 356 -17.40 -7.04 -2.38
N PRO A 357 -17.76 -6.44 -1.23
CA PRO A 357 -18.49 -5.17 -1.18
C PRO A 357 -17.85 -4.05 -2.00
N ALA A 358 -16.53 -3.94 -1.97
CA ALA A 358 -15.77 -2.92 -2.70
C ALA A 358 -15.89 -2.99 -4.24
N PHE A 359 -16.30 -4.16 -4.79
CA PHE A 359 -16.46 -4.33 -6.24
C PHE A 359 -17.90 -4.21 -6.71
N ARG A 360 -18.88 -4.17 -5.79
CA ARG A 360 -20.30 -4.19 -6.13
C ARG A 360 -20.77 -2.91 -6.84
N ASP A 361 -20.20 -1.79 -6.47
CA ASP A 361 -20.53 -0.48 -7.05
C ASP A 361 -19.84 -0.22 -8.40
N ARG A 362 -18.94 -1.14 -8.80
CA ARG A 362 -18.30 -1.16 -10.12
C ARG A 362 -19.05 -2.01 -11.15
N VAL A 363 -20.01 -2.80 -10.71
CA VAL A 363 -20.84 -3.61 -11.63
C VAL A 363 -21.89 -2.70 -12.22
N PRO A 364 -21.88 -2.44 -13.54
CA PRO A 364 -22.89 -1.60 -14.15
C PRO A 364 -24.22 -2.31 -14.19
N VAL A 365 -25.28 -1.51 -14.06
CA VAL A 365 -26.67 -1.95 -14.19
C VAL A 365 -27.25 -1.28 -15.41
N LEU A 366 -27.55 -2.06 -16.44
CA LEU A 366 -28.28 -1.59 -17.61
C LEU A 366 -29.75 -1.58 -17.28
N CYS A 367 -30.42 -0.44 -17.43
CA CYS A 367 -31.83 -0.25 -17.11
C CYS A 367 -32.53 0.62 -18.16
N ASP A 368 -33.85 0.53 -18.19
CA ASP A 368 -34.75 1.41 -18.89
C ASP A 368 -35.68 2.11 -17.89
N ASP A 369 -36.71 2.78 -18.38
CA ASP A 369 -37.65 3.51 -17.51
C ASP A 369 -38.53 2.57 -16.67
N ALA A 370 -38.62 1.28 -17.00
CA ALA A 370 -39.38 0.27 -16.25
C ALA A 370 -38.50 -0.50 -15.22
N GLY A 371 -37.17 -0.35 -15.24
CA GLY A 371 -36.27 -0.99 -14.26
C GLY A 371 -35.06 -1.65 -14.87
N ILE A 372 -34.48 -2.61 -14.11
CA ILE A 372 -33.24 -3.31 -14.52
C ILE A 372 -33.52 -4.23 -15.71
N LEU A 373 -32.67 -4.13 -16.73
CA LEU A 373 -32.70 -4.98 -17.92
C LEU A 373 -31.64 -6.07 -17.88
N LEU A 374 -30.40 -5.69 -17.50
CA LEU A 374 -29.27 -6.60 -17.54
C LEU A 374 -28.20 -6.18 -16.51
N VAL A 375 -27.60 -7.18 -15.86
CA VAL A 375 -26.43 -7.01 -15.02
C VAL A 375 -25.33 -7.95 -15.51
N PRO A 376 -24.16 -7.45 -15.93
CA PRO A 376 -23.04 -8.26 -16.43
C PRO A 376 -22.70 -9.38 -15.46
N GLY A 377 -22.57 -10.60 -15.99
CA GLY A 377 -22.29 -11.80 -15.19
C GLY A 377 -23.51 -12.42 -14.49
N PHE A 378 -24.66 -11.72 -14.42
CA PHE A 378 -25.89 -12.21 -13.75
C PHE A 378 -27.06 -12.46 -14.71
N GLY A 379 -26.96 -11.98 -15.94
CA GLY A 379 -27.95 -12.18 -16.98
C GLY A 379 -28.98 -11.05 -17.10
N CYS A 380 -29.87 -11.18 -18.11
CA CYS A 380 -30.96 -10.23 -18.34
C CYS A 380 -32.20 -10.53 -17.48
N ASP A 381 -33.07 -9.53 -17.32
CA ASP A 381 -34.40 -9.71 -16.73
C ASP A 381 -35.30 -10.54 -17.65
N VAL A 382 -36.15 -11.36 -17.06
CA VAL A 382 -37.12 -12.20 -17.80
C VAL A 382 -37.98 -11.36 -18.74
N ARG A 383 -38.34 -10.13 -18.39
CA ARG A 383 -39.17 -9.23 -19.24
C ARG A 383 -38.49 -8.82 -20.56
N ALA A 384 -37.13 -8.80 -20.55
CA ALA A 384 -36.32 -8.44 -21.73
C ALA A 384 -35.58 -9.68 -22.30
N ALA A 385 -36.00 -10.85 -21.92
CA ALA A 385 -35.38 -12.08 -22.39
C ALA A 385 -35.56 -12.28 -23.89
N VAL A 386 -34.54 -12.80 -24.52
CA VAL A 386 -34.55 -13.22 -25.92
C VAL A 386 -35.44 -14.47 -26.06
N ASP A 387 -36.38 -14.44 -27.00
CA ASP A 387 -37.24 -15.55 -27.35
C ASP A 387 -37.28 -15.79 -28.86
N GLN A 388 -38.19 -16.62 -29.33
CA GLN A 388 -38.34 -16.98 -30.75
C GLN A 388 -38.89 -15.82 -31.60
N ASP A 389 -39.55 -14.83 -31.00
CA ASP A 389 -40.12 -13.67 -31.67
C ASP A 389 -39.17 -12.45 -31.71
N THR A 390 -38.01 -12.54 -31.04
CA THR A 390 -37.00 -11.47 -30.99
C THR A 390 -36.46 -11.18 -32.37
N ARG A 391 -36.60 -9.95 -32.84
CA ARG A 391 -36.06 -9.48 -34.13
C ARG A 391 -34.76 -8.72 -34.00
N ARG A 392 -34.59 -7.95 -32.95
CA ARG A 392 -33.39 -7.15 -32.68
C ARG A 392 -32.79 -7.55 -31.35
N LEU A 393 -31.49 -7.85 -31.39
CA LEU A 393 -30.72 -8.31 -30.24
C LEU A 393 -29.78 -7.20 -29.77
N LEU A 394 -29.90 -6.74 -28.53
CA LEU A 394 -28.90 -5.89 -27.89
C LEU A 394 -27.93 -6.76 -27.07
N VAL A 395 -26.63 -6.59 -27.33
CA VAL A 395 -25.56 -7.30 -26.62
C VAL A 395 -24.69 -6.29 -25.89
N LEU A 396 -24.47 -6.54 -24.61
CA LEU A 396 -23.53 -5.78 -23.80
C LEU A 396 -22.25 -6.62 -23.63
N GLU A 397 -21.16 -6.17 -24.24
CA GLU A 397 -19.84 -6.79 -24.13
C GLU A 397 -18.94 -5.97 -23.21
N GLU A 398 -18.18 -6.66 -22.40
CA GLU A 398 -17.16 -6.08 -21.54
C GLU A 398 -15.78 -6.34 -22.17
N GLU A 399 -15.10 -5.26 -22.55
CA GLU A 399 -13.71 -5.29 -22.99
C GLU A 399 -12.80 -4.77 -21.89
N ARG A 400 -11.69 -5.47 -21.64
CA ARG A 400 -10.64 -4.93 -20.79
C ARG A 400 -10.00 -3.74 -21.51
N ALA A 401 -9.89 -2.59 -20.86
CA ALA A 401 -9.10 -1.49 -21.37
C ALA A 401 -7.65 -1.96 -21.55
N PRO A 402 -6.99 -1.60 -22.66
CA PRO A 402 -5.62 -1.99 -22.94
C PRO A 402 -4.64 -1.47 -21.89
#